data_f4eadd54f94472a9d904a6edb4bfbebb
#
_entry.id   f4eadd54f94472a9d904a6edb4bfbebb
#
_cell.length_a   1.000
_cell.length_b   1.000
_cell.length_c   1.000
_cell.angle_alpha   90.00
_cell.angle_beta   90.00
_cell.angle_gamma   90.00
#
_symmetry.space_group_name_H-M   'P 1'
#
loop_
_entity.id
_entity.type
_entity.pdbx_description
1 polymer ?
#
loop_
_entity_poly.entity_id
_entity_poly.type
_entity_poly.pdbx_seq_one_letter_code
_entity_poly.pdbx_strand_id
1 'polypeptide(L)'
;MSKERNINTILAQAGIKSDKATGALTTPLHFSTTYQHPEFGQSTGFDYTRTKNPTRATAEKTLAAIESADYALATSSGMSAIVLAFSIFPVGSKVLAVRDLYGGSFRWFNQQEQEGRFSFTYANTEEELLNKLTEDIDIVYIETPTNPLMLEFDIAHLAKLAHAKGAKVVVDNTFYSPIYQRPIEEGADIVLHSATKYLAGHNDVLAGVVVTNEADLYDK
;
A
#
# COMPACT_ATOMS: atom_id res chain seq x y z
N MET A 1 -12.74 11.36 -22.10
CA MET A 1 -12.87 11.91 -20.73
C MET A 1 -13.59 10.86 -19.89
N SER A 2 -12.89 10.02 -19.13
CA SER A 2 -13.51 9.16 -18.11
C SER A 2 -14.05 10.08 -17.03
N LYS A 3 -15.36 10.09 -16.81
CA LYS A 3 -15.94 10.72 -15.62
C LYS A 3 -15.28 10.04 -14.41
N GLU A 4 -14.56 10.79 -13.62
CA GLU A 4 -14.03 10.35 -12.34
C GLU A 4 -15.18 9.76 -11.52
N ARG A 5 -15.13 8.46 -11.24
CA ARG A 5 -16.23 7.79 -10.55
C ARG A 5 -16.14 8.14 -9.08
N ASN A 6 -17.25 8.49 -8.47
CA ASN A 6 -17.33 8.66 -7.02
C ASN A 6 -16.95 7.36 -6.32
N ILE A 7 -16.20 7.44 -5.22
CA ILE A 7 -15.73 6.28 -4.45
C ILE A 7 -16.85 5.34 -4.04
N ASN A 8 -18.03 5.86 -3.67
CA ASN A 8 -19.18 5.05 -3.32
C ASN A 8 -19.66 4.20 -4.51
N THR A 9 -19.55 4.72 -5.74
CA THR A 9 -19.87 3.97 -6.96
C THR A 9 -18.82 2.88 -7.21
N ILE A 10 -17.53 3.15 -6.98
CA ILE A 10 -16.46 2.17 -7.11
C ILE A 10 -16.68 1.02 -6.12
N LEU A 11 -16.96 1.33 -4.86
CA LEU A 11 -17.24 0.35 -3.81
C LEU A 11 -18.48 -0.49 -4.12
N ALA A 12 -19.58 0.13 -4.51
CA ALA A 12 -20.83 -0.57 -4.86
C ALA A 12 -20.69 -1.47 -6.10
N GLN A 13 -19.73 -1.21 -6.97
CA GLN A 13 -19.47 -1.95 -8.20
C GLN A 13 -18.20 -2.81 -8.14
N ALA A 14 -17.63 -2.99 -6.95
CA ALA A 14 -16.43 -3.80 -6.77
C ALA A 14 -16.63 -5.22 -7.30
N GLY A 15 -15.75 -5.66 -8.21
CA GLY A 15 -15.81 -6.99 -8.81
C GLY A 15 -16.98 -7.24 -9.80
N ILE A 16 -17.92 -6.30 -9.98
CA ILE A 16 -19.01 -6.47 -10.95
C ILE A 16 -18.46 -6.57 -12.38
N LYS A 17 -18.99 -7.53 -13.16
CA LYS A 17 -18.57 -7.84 -14.53
C LYS A 17 -17.14 -8.41 -14.63
N SER A 18 -16.63 -8.99 -13.58
CA SER A 18 -15.33 -9.67 -13.61
C SER A 18 -15.37 -11.02 -14.36
N ASP A 19 -16.53 -11.70 -14.39
CA ASP A 19 -16.73 -12.96 -15.10
C ASP A 19 -17.39 -12.74 -16.47
N LYS A 20 -16.56 -12.77 -17.50
CA LYS A 20 -17.02 -12.66 -18.89
C LYS A 20 -17.56 -13.98 -19.45
N ALA A 21 -17.23 -15.12 -18.85
CA ALA A 21 -17.61 -16.44 -19.37
C ALA A 21 -19.08 -16.74 -19.09
N THR A 22 -19.56 -16.42 -17.89
CA THR A 22 -20.95 -16.70 -17.48
C THR A 22 -21.81 -15.46 -17.40
N GLY A 23 -21.20 -14.27 -17.35
CA GLY A 23 -21.88 -13.00 -17.11
C GLY A 23 -22.33 -12.80 -15.67
N ALA A 24 -21.80 -13.60 -14.72
CA ALA A 24 -22.11 -13.45 -13.31
C ALA A 24 -21.74 -12.05 -12.81
N LEU A 25 -22.64 -11.44 -12.03
CA LEU A 25 -22.41 -10.10 -11.45
C LEU A 25 -21.43 -10.15 -10.30
N THR A 26 -21.47 -11.22 -9.49
CA THR A 26 -20.54 -11.45 -8.39
C THR A 26 -19.24 -12.04 -8.92
N THR A 27 -18.10 -11.64 -8.37
CA THR A 27 -16.80 -12.23 -8.71
C THR A 27 -16.76 -13.70 -8.34
N PRO A 28 -16.43 -14.61 -9.27
CA PRO A 28 -16.21 -16.00 -8.96
C PRO A 28 -15.01 -16.20 -8.01
N LEU A 29 -15.09 -17.19 -7.14
CA LEU A 29 -13.97 -17.62 -6.30
C LEU A 29 -13.16 -18.68 -7.03
N HIS A 30 -11.90 -18.40 -7.33
CA HIS A 30 -10.98 -19.31 -8.01
C HIS A 30 -10.05 -19.98 -6.99
N PHE A 31 -10.28 -21.27 -6.73
CA PHE A 31 -9.47 -22.09 -5.81
C PHE A 31 -8.33 -22.86 -6.53
N SER A 32 -8.26 -22.75 -7.87
CA SER A 32 -7.22 -23.42 -8.65
C SER A 32 -5.83 -22.93 -8.25
N THR A 33 -4.89 -23.85 -8.07
CA THR A 33 -3.47 -23.52 -7.84
C THR A 33 -2.72 -23.31 -9.15
N THR A 34 -3.11 -24.01 -10.22
CA THR A 34 -2.47 -23.98 -11.54
C THR A 34 -3.50 -23.73 -12.63
N TYR A 35 -3.06 -23.21 -13.76
CA TYR A 35 -3.92 -22.86 -14.89
C TYR A 35 -3.38 -23.49 -16.17
N GLN A 36 -4.29 -23.90 -17.06
CA GLN A 36 -3.94 -24.49 -18.35
C GLN A 36 -3.48 -23.38 -19.30
N HIS A 37 -2.37 -23.60 -20.00
CA HIS A 37 -1.95 -22.77 -21.11
C HIS A 37 -2.71 -23.18 -22.38
N PRO A 38 -3.22 -22.26 -23.19
CA PRO A 38 -3.88 -22.57 -24.46
C PRO A 38 -2.95 -23.31 -25.43
N GLU A 39 -1.69 -22.91 -25.49
CA GLU A 39 -0.63 -23.50 -26.26
C GLU A 39 0.71 -23.44 -25.52
N PHE A 40 1.71 -24.20 -25.97
CA PHE A 40 3.05 -24.14 -25.37
C PHE A 40 3.64 -22.71 -25.41
N GLY A 41 4.05 -22.21 -24.24
CA GLY A 41 4.60 -20.87 -24.09
C GLY A 41 3.58 -19.73 -24.11
N GLN A 42 2.28 -20.03 -24.23
CA GLN A 42 1.21 -19.01 -24.19
C GLN A 42 0.43 -19.08 -22.87
N SER A 43 0.47 -18.00 -22.09
CA SER A 43 -0.30 -17.88 -20.86
C SER A 43 -1.61 -17.13 -21.11
N THR A 44 -2.66 -17.48 -20.33
CA THR A 44 -3.88 -16.66 -20.22
C THR A 44 -3.70 -15.41 -19.37
N GLY A 45 -2.50 -15.20 -18.79
CA GLY A 45 -2.18 -14.19 -17.78
C GLY A 45 -2.28 -14.74 -16.35
N PHE A 46 -2.66 -16.03 -16.20
CA PHE A 46 -2.67 -16.77 -14.95
C PHE A 46 -1.99 -18.12 -15.16
N ASP A 47 -0.96 -18.38 -14.39
CA ASP A 47 -0.18 -19.62 -14.49
C ASP A 47 -0.21 -20.37 -13.16
N TYR A 48 -0.02 -19.66 -12.06
CA TYR A 48 0.03 -20.21 -10.72
C TYR A 48 -0.49 -19.23 -9.69
N THR A 49 -1.35 -19.67 -8.77
CA THR A 49 -2.07 -18.80 -7.82
C THR A 49 -1.16 -17.98 -6.90
N ARG A 50 0.03 -18.48 -6.53
CA ARG A 50 0.97 -17.69 -5.73
C ARG A 50 1.40 -16.41 -6.44
N THR A 51 1.65 -16.49 -7.74
CA THR A 51 2.04 -15.32 -8.54
C THR A 51 0.83 -14.48 -8.91
N LYS A 52 -0.25 -15.10 -9.42
CA LYS A 52 -1.46 -14.38 -9.84
C LYS A 52 -2.71 -15.26 -9.73
N ASN A 53 -3.77 -14.72 -9.14
CA ASN A 53 -5.05 -15.42 -8.98
C ASN A 53 -6.20 -14.47 -9.39
N PRO A 54 -7.21 -14.91 -10.16
CA PRO A 54 -8.28 -14.04 -10.64
C PRO A 54 -9.11 -13.38 -9.51
N THR A 55 -9.37 -14.09 -8.42
CA THR A 55 -10.07 -13.54 -7.25
C THR A 55 -9.24 -12.45 -6.59
N ARG A 56 -7.95 -12.73 -6.32
CA ARG A 56 -7.03 -11.74 -5.74
C ARG A 56 -6.85 -10.54 -6.66
N ALA A 57 -6.67 -10.75 -7.97
CA ALA A 57 -6.53 -9.65 -8.94
C ALA A 57 -7.75 -8.73 -8.98
N THR A 58 -8.96 -9.26 -8.76
CA THR A 58 -10.17 -8.44 -8.64
C THR A 58 -10.15 -7.58 -7.37
N ALA A 59 -9.71 -8.13 -6.25
CA ALA A 59 -9.54 -7.40 -5.01
C ALA A 59 -8.46 -6.31 -5.15
N GLU A 60 -7.28 -6.65 -5.67
CA GLU A 60 -6.18 -5.72 -5.91
C GLU A 60 -6.61 -4.55 -6.81
N LYS A 61 -7.31 -4.84 -7.91
CA LYS A 61 -7.85 -3.81 -8.81
C LYS A 61 -8.85 -2.88 -8.12
N THR A 62 -9.67 -3.41 -7.22
CA THR A 62 -10.63 -2.60 -6.47
C THR A 62 -9.91 -1.71 -5.47
N LEU A 63 -8.93 -2.28 -4.74
CA LEU A 63 -8.13 -1.57 -3.73
C LEU A 63 -7.31 -0.43 -4.37
N ALA A 64 -6.69 -0.67 -5.54
CA ALA A 64 -6.05 0.37 -6.31
C ALA A 64 -7.05 1.49 -6.66
N ALA A 65 -8.21 1.14 -7.20
CA ALA A 65 -9.20 2.12 -7.64
C ALA A 65 -9.77 3.00 -6.52
N ILE A 66 -9.93 2.48 -5.30
CA ILE A 66 -10.42 3.27 -4.17
C ILE A 66 -9.35 4.22 -3.60
N GLU A 67 -8.07 3.89 -3.77
CA GLU A 67 -6.93 4.75 -3.42
C GLU A 67 -6.54 5.72 -4.55
N SER A 68 -7.28 5.74 -5.66
CA SER A 68 -6.92 6.53 -6.86
C SER A 68 -5.57 6.13 -7.46
N ALA A 69 -5.26 4.84 -7.39
CA ALA A 69 -4.00 4.27 -7.86
C ALA A 69 -4.17 3.30 -9.02
N ASP A 70 -3.07 3.05 -9.75
CA ASP A 70 -3.02 2.12 -10.86
C ASP A 70 -2.69 0.69 -10.41
N TYR A 71 -1.90 0.54 -9.34
CA TYR A 71 -1.36 -0.74 -8.88
C TYR A 71 -1.65 -1.00 -7.41
N ALA A 72 -2.00 -2.24 -7.09
CA ALA A 72 -2.09 -2.72 -5.72
C ALA A 72 -1.64 -4.19 -5.63
N LEU A 73 -1.03 -4.54 -4.50
CA LEU A 73 -0.66 -5.90 -4.12
C LEU A 73 -1.29 -6.24 -2.78
N ALA A 74 -2.06 -7.32 -2.75
CA ALA A 74 -2.62 -7.85 -1.51
C ALA A 74 -1.60 -8.77 -0.82
N THR A 75 -1.46 -8.60 0.49
CA THR A 75 -0.57 -9.37 1.36
C THR A 75 -1.35 -10.04 2.50
N SER A 76 -0.70 -10.96 3.22
CA SER A 76 -1.35 -11.73 4.29
C SER A 76 -1.63 -10.91 5.57
N SER A 77 -1.01 -9.74 5.72
CA SER A 77 -1.21 -8.85 6.88
C SER A 77 -0.68 -7.44 6.60
N GLY A 78 -1.06 -6.45 7.42
CA GLY A 78 -0.47 -5.12 7.35
C GLY A 78 1.04 -5.12 7.57
N MET A 79 1.56 -5.96 8.47
CA MET A 79 3.00 -6.11 8.64
C MET A 79 3.70 -6.67 7.39
N SER A 80 3.07 -7.63 6.68
CA SER A 80 3.59 -8.13 5.41
C SER A 80 3.58 -7.03 4.33
N ALA A 81 2.62 -6.11 4.34
CA ALA A 81 2.60 -4.96 3.46
C ALA A 81 3.77 -4.00 3.74
N ILE A 82 4.04 -3.71 5.02
CA ILE A 82 5.20 -2.89 5.43
C ILE A 82 6.51 -3.54 4.98
N VAL A 83 6.69 -4.83 5.29
CA VAL A 83 7.90 -5.57 4.90
C VAL A 83 8.09 -5.58 3.38
N LEU A 84 7.01 -5.79 2.61
CA LEU A 84 7.05 -5.76 1.15
C LEU A 84 7.47 -4.38 0.63
N ALA A 85 6.85 -3.31 1.12
CA ALA A 85 7.18 -1.95 0.70
C ALA A 85 8.64 -1.57 0.99
N PHE A 86 9.17 -1.98 2.13
CA PHE A 86 10.57 -1.72 2.46
C PHE A 86 11.56 -2.61 1.69
N SER A 87 11.13 -3.79 1.23
CA SER A 87 12.02 -4.74 0.53
C SER A 87 12.55 -4.24 -0.81
N ILE A 88 11.89 -3.25 -1.43
CA ILE A 88 12.32 -2.65 -2.70
C ILE A 88 13.44 -1.62 -2.55
N PHE A 89 13.70 -1.15 -1.32
CA PHE A 89 14.73 -0.16 -1.03
C PHE A 89 16.08 -0.82 -0.78
N PRO A 90 17.19 -0.18 -1.16
CA PRO A 90 18.53 -0.70 -0.90
C PRO A 90 18.83 -0.89 0.60
N VAL A 91 19.69 -1.85 0.90
CA VAL A 91 20.28 -1.99 2.25
C VAL A 91 21.12 -0.75 2.56
N GLY A 92 20.96 -0.20 3.75
CA GLY A 92 21.61 1.03 4.19
C GLY A 92 20.78 2.29 3.97
N SER A 93 19.57 2.19 3.37
CA SER A 93 18.69 3.34 3.21
C SER A 93 18.34 3.99 4.55
N LYS A 94 18.26 5.31 4.52
CA LYS A 94 17.95 6.16 5.68
C LYS A 94 16.46 6.51 5.69
N VAL A 95 15.82 6.22 6.80
CA VAL A 95 14.37 6.40 6.98
C VAL A 95 14.12 7.49 8.02
N LEU A 96 13.36 8.49 7.65
CA LEU A 96 12.78 9.46 8.56
C LEU A 96 11.32 9.07 8.81
N ALA A 97 10.99 8.70 10.05
CA ALA A 97 9.68 8.19 10.40
C ALA A 97 9.02 9.04 11.50
N VAL A 98 7.69 9.10 11.50
CA VAL A 98 6.93 9.57 12.65
C VAL A 98 7.20 8.65 13.85
N ARG A 99 7.29 9.21 15.05
CA ARG A 99 7.65 8.44 16.26
C ARG A 99 6.49 7.64 16.80
N ASP A 100 5.31 8.24 16.82
CA ASP A 100 4.08 7.57 17.22
C ASP A 100 3.56 6.75 16.04
N LEU A 101 3.67 5.44 16.12
CA LEU A 101 3.26 4.52 15.07
C LEU A 101 2.95 3.15 15.65
N TYR A 102 2.30 2.31 14.87
CA TYR A 102 1.92 0.98 15.29
C TYR A 102 3.11 0.21 15.89
N GLY A 103 2.90 -0.34 17.09
CA GLY A 103 3.97 -1.01 17.84
C GLY A 103 4.63 -2.20 17.09
N GLY A 104 3.92 -2.83 16.15
CA GLY A 104 4.48 -3.86 15.26
C GLY A 104 5.51 -3.28 14.31
N SER A 105 5.18 -2.14 13.68
CA SER A 105 6.07 -1.41 12.78
C SER A 105 7.33 -0.96 13.53
N PHE A 106 7.16 -0.37 14.72
CA PHE A 106 8.27 0.08 15.56
C PHE A 106 9.22 -1.06 15.94
N ARG A 107 8.68 -2.23 16.34
CA ARG A 107 9.51 -3.40 16.65
C ARG A 107 10.29 -3.90 15.44
N TRP A 108 9.64 -3.95 14.28
CA TRP A 108 10.28 -4.36 13.04
C TRP A 108 11.36 -3.36 12.60
N PHE A 109 11.10 -2.06 12.68
CA PHE A 109 12.08 -1.02 12.37
C PHE A 109 13.32 -1.14 13.24
N ASN A 110 13.16 -1.32 14.57
CA ASN A 110 14.28 -1.53 15.47
C ASN A 110 15.09 -2.79 15.12
N GLN A 111 14.43 -3.88 14.70
CA GLN A 111 15.12 -5.08 14.25
C GLN A 111 15.93 -4.80 12.98
N GLN A 112 15.33 -4.12 11.99
CA GLN A 112 16.03 -3.79 10.74
C GLN A 112 17.25 -2.87 10.98
N GLU A 113 17.16 -1.96 11.94
CA GLU A 113 18.27 -1.10 12.34
C GLU A 113 19.40 -1.91 13.01
N GLN A 114 19.05 -2.82 13.93
CA GLN A 114 20.04 -3.71 14.58
C GLN A 114 20.73 -4.64 13.57
N GLU A 115 20.04 -5.07 12.53
CA GLU A 115 20.57 -5.88 11.43
C GLU A 115 21.39 -5.06 10.42
N GLY A 116 21.44 -3.73 10.56
CA GLY A 116 22.14 -2.82 9.65
C GLY A 116 21.51 -2.71 8.27
N ARG A 117 20.23 -3.08 8.12
CA ARG A 117 19.52 -3.01 6.84
C ARG A 117 19.00 -1.62 6.53
N PHE A 118 18.57 -0.89 7.56
CA PHE A 118 18.10 0.50 7.48
C PHE A 118 18.64 1.29 8.67
N SER A 119 18.65 2.61 8.57
CA SER A 119 18.84 3.49 9.71
C SER A 119 17.59 4.37 9.89
N PHE A 120 17.12 4.51 11.14
CA PHE A 120 15.89 5.21 11.44
C PHE A 120 16.13 6.48 12.25
N THR A 121 15.57 7.58 11.79
CA THR A 121 15.43 8.84 12.53
C THR A 121 13.95 9.08 12.79
N TYR A 122 13.61 9.43 14.01
CA TYR A 122 12.20 9.63 14.40
C TYR A 122 11.88 11.08 14.70
N ALA A 123 10.66 11.50 14.36
CA ALA A 123 10.10 12.82 14.64
C ALA A 123 8.77 12.70 15.38
N ASN A 124 8.56 13.53 16.42
CA ASN A 124 7.31 13.53 17.20
C ASN A 124 6.27 14.49 16.64
N THR A 125 6.71 15.48 15.87
CA THR A 125 5.85 16.50 15.27
C THR A 125 6.24 16.72 13.81
N GLU A 126 5.37 17.37 13.05
CA GLU A 126 5.67 17.76 11.67
C GLU A 126 6.88 18.72 11.62
N GLU A 127 6.97 19.68 12.54
CA GLU A 127 8.11 20.57 12.63
C GLU A 127 9.43 19.82 12.85
N GLU A 128 9.45 18.83 13.76
CA GLU A 128 10.64 17.99 13.95
C GLU A 128 10.97 17.17 12.69
N LEU A 129 9.93 16.67 11.98
CA LEU A 129 10.12 15.91 10.75
C LEU A 129 10.75 16.79 9.68
N LEU A 130 10.26 18.00 9.49
CA LEU A 130 10.80 18.98 8.55
C LEU A 130 12.26 19.37 8.90
N ASN A 131 12.56 19.58 10.17
CA ASN A 131 13.92 19.92 10.62
C ASN A 131 14.93 18.77 10.42
N LYS A 132 14.47 17.50 10.43
CA LYS A 132 15.27 16.31 10.23
C LYS A 132 15.32 15.82 8.77
N LEU A 133 14.52 16.40 7.90
CA LEU A 133 14.46 16.05 6.48
C LEU A 133 15.65 16.66 5.74
N THR A 134 16.67 15.86 5.53
CA THR A 134 17.91 16.20 4.84
C THR A 134 18.02 15.48 3.49
N GLU A 135 18.98 15.86 2.64
CA GLU A 135 19.16 15.29 1.31
C GLU A 135 19.66 13.83 1.31
N ASP A 136 20.07 13.32 2.45
CA ASP A 136 20.52 11.95 2.63
C ASP A 136 19.42 11.01 3.16
N ILE A 137 18.18 11.49 3.32
CA ILE A 137 17.02 10.68 3.63
C ILE A 137 16.50 10.04 2.33
N ASP A 138 16.36 8.72 2.33
CA ASP A 138 15.83 7.96 1.19
C ASP A 138 14.32 7.75 1.29
N ILE A 139 13.80 7.62 2.53
CA ILE A 139 12.40 7.27 2.79
C ILE A 139 11.85 8.18 3.90
N VAL A 140 10.69 8.78 3.66
CA VAL A 140 9.86 9.38 4.69
C VAL A 140 8.68 8.45 4.95
N TYR A 141 8.57 7.92 6.19
CA TYR A 141 7.48 7.03 6.60
C TYR A 141 6.52 7.77 7.51
N ILE A 142 5.26 7.83 7.09
CA ILE A 142 4.18 8.54 7.78
C ILE A 142 3.06 7.54 8.10
N GLU A 143 2.65 7.45 9.34
CA GLU A 143 1.38 6.86 9.75
C GLU A 143 0.47 8.01 10.19
N THR A 144 -0.67 8.20 9.52
CA THR A 144 -1.58 9.30 9.84
C THR A 144 -3.03 8.91 9.56
N PRO A 145 -3.91 9.00 10.60
CA PRO A 145 -3.60 9.29 12.00
C PRO A 145 -2.70 8.22 12.63
N THR A 146 -1.86 8.62 13.57
CA THR A 146 -0.94 7.72 14.26
C THR A 146 -1.65 6.79 15.26
N ASN A 147 -0.99 5.74 15.68
CA ASN A 147 -1.50 4.82 16.71
C ASN A 147 -0.48 4.69 17.87
N PRO A 148 -0.83 5.08 19.14
CA PRO A 148 -2.20 5.32 19.61
C PRO A 148 -2.63 6.79 19.75
N LEU A 149 -1.76 7.79 19.50
CA LEU A 149 -2.02 9.17 19.87
C LEU A 149 -2.92 9.94 18.88
N MET A 150 -3.23 9.35 17.73
CA MET A 150 -4.09 9.94 16.70
C MET A 150 -3.57 11.30 16.19
N LEU A 151 -2.25 11.44 16.06
CA LEU A 151 -1.64 12.62 15.49
C LEU A 151 -1.82 12.63 13.97
N GLU A 152 -2.02 13.81 13.41
CA GLU A 152 -2.21 14.02 11.99
C GLU A 152 -1.00 14.75 11.39
N PHE A 153 -0.67 14.42 10.13
CA PHE A 153 0.42 15.01 9.37
C PHE A 153 -0.08 15.43 7.99
N ASP A 154 0.35 16.60 7.51
CA ASP A 154 0.03 17.09 6.16
C ASP A 154 0.87 16.35 5.12
N ILE A 155 0.28 15.33 4.51
CA ILE A 155 0.96 14.47 3.52
C ILE A 155 1.40 15.30 2.32
N ALA A 156 0.54 16.19 1.80
CA ALA A 156 0.86 16.96 0.59
C ALA A 156 2.06 17.90 0.81
N HIS A 157 2.11 18.53 1.97
CA HIS A 157 3.23 19.38 2.36
C HIS A 157 4.53 18.56 2.50
N LEU A 158 4.47 17.47 3.25
CA LEU A 158 5.62 16.60 3.51
C LEU A 158 6.13 15.92 2.23
N ALA A 159 5.24 15.40 1.38
CA ALA A 159 5.60 14.76 0.13
C ALA A 159 6.33 15.74 -0.82
N LYS A 160 5.81 16.96 -0.96
CA LYS A 160 6.45 18.00 -1.77
C LYS A 160 7.89 18.28 -1.31
N LEU A 161 8.13 18.36 0.00
CA LEU A 161 9.45 18.65 0.54
C LEU A 161 10.39 17.44 0.51
N ALA A 162 9.86 16.23 0.75
CA ALA A 162 10.60 14.99 0.62
C ALA A 162 11.09 14.77 -0.82
N HIS A 163 10.20 14.93 -1.80
CA HIS A 163 10.57 14.81 -3.21
C HIS A 163 11.60 15.86 -3.66
N ALA A 164 11.54 17.09 -3.13
CA ALA A 164 12.54 18.11 -3.42
C ALA A 164 13.95 17.71 -2.94
N LYS A 165 14.04 16.75 -2.01
CA LYS A 165 15.29 16.19 -1.49
C LYS A 165 15.60 14.78 -2.02
N GLY A 166 14.77 14.24 -2.91
CA GLY A 166 14.95 12.94 -3.54
C GLY A 166 14.42 11.75 -2.72
N ALA A 167 13.79 11.98 -1.57
CA ALA A 167 13.21 10.94 -0.74
C ALA A 167 11.88 10.45 -1.28
N LYS A 168 11.59 9.15 -1.11
CA LYS A 168 10.28 8.55 -1.37
C LYS A 168 9.38 8.63 -0.13
N VAL A 169 8.08 8.80 -0.35
CA VAL A 169 7.10 8.94 0.74
C VAL A 169 6.23 7.69 0.82
N VAL A 170 6.28 7.03 1.97
CA VAL A 170 5.49 5.84 2.30
C VAL A 170 4.49 6.20 3.39
N VAL A 171 3.21 6.02 3.12
CA VAL A 171 2.13 6.38 4.05
C VAL A 171 1.33 5.15 4.46
N ASP A 172 1.22 4.90 5.76
CA ASP A 172 0.25 3.96 6.31
C ASP A 172 -1.09 4.68 6.53
N ASN A 173 -2.06 4.39 5.66
CA ASN A 173 -3.40 4.99 5.63
C ASN A 173 -4.47 4.11 6.30
N THR A 174 -4.06 3.21 7.19
CA THR A 174 -4.96 2.21 7.78
C THR A 174 -6.17 2.84 8.48
N PHE A 175 -5.98 3.92 9.26
CA PHE A 175 -7.06 4.46 10.09
C PHE A 175 -8.00 5.40 9.34
N TYR A 176 -7.51 6.27 8.46
CA TYR A 176 -8.41 7.10 7.66
C TYR A 176 -9.09 6.32 6.55
N SER A 177 -8.47 5.28 6.03
CA SER A 177 -8.95 4.56 4.87
C SER A 177 -9.15 5.47 3.63
N PRO A 178 -9.35 4.90 2.44
CA PRO A 178 -9.57 5.69 1.22
C PRO A 178 -10.84 6.57 1.23
N ILE A 179 -11.69 6.38 2.24
CA ILE A 179 -12.93 7.18 2.37
C ILE A 179 -12.62 8.62 2.82
N TYR A 180 -11.68 8.77 3.76
CA TYR A 180 -11.37 10.08 4.34
C TYR A 180 -10.06 10.67 3.80
N GLN A 181 -9.12 9.84 3.35
CA GLN A 181 -7.81 10.26 2.87
C GLN A 181 -7.32 9.34 1.77
N ARG A 182 -6.74 9.90 0.71
CA ARG A 182 -6.11 9.19 -0.39
C ARG A 182 -4.70 9.73 -0.60
N PRO A 183 -3.72 9.20 0.10
CA PRO A 183 -2.35 9.74 0.10
C PRO A 183 -1.70 9.77 -1.28
N ILE A 184 -2.10 8.90 -2.22
CA ILE A 184 -1.65 8.96 -3.61
C ILE A 184 -2.00 10.31 -4.26
N GLU A 185 -3.21 10.83 -4.03
CA GLU A 185 -3.62 12.14 -4.54
C GLU A 185 -2.85 13.30 -3.89
N GLU A 186 -2.28 13.05 -2.71
CA GLU A 186 -1.50 14.01 -1.93
C GLU A 186 0.02 13.89 -2.15
N GLY A 187 0.45 12.96 -3.03
CA GLY A 187 1.84 12.83 -3.44
C GLY A 187 2.61 11.70 -2.76
N ALA A 188 1.95 10.80 -2.02
CA ALA A 188 2.62 9.59 -1.54
C ALA A 188 3.03 8.69 -2.71
N ASP A 189 4.24 8.11 -2.64
CA ASP A 189 4.75 7.17 -3.63
C ASP A 189 4.20 5.76 -3.38
N ILE A 190 4.06 5.40 -2.09
CA ILE A 190 3.54 4.10 -1.66
C ILE A 190 2.53 4.33 -0.53
N VAL A 191 1.39 3.67 -0.63
CA VAL A 191 0.38 3.65 0.43
C VAL A 191 0.21 2.23 0.96
N LEU A 192 0.15 2.12 2.28
CA LEU A 192 0.01 0.86 3.00
C LEU A 192 -1.32 0.81 3.74
N HIS A 193 -1.88 -0.38 3.85
CA HIS A 193 -3.01 -0.65 4.73
C HIS A 193 -2.84 -1.97 5.47
N SER A 194 -3.15 -1.95 6.75
CA SER A 194 -3.67 -3.14 7.39
C SER A 194 -5.14 -3.29 6.99
N ALA A 195 -5.39 -4.02 5.89
CA ALA A 195 -6.75 -4.27 5.39
C ALA A 195 -7.61 -5.05 6.41
N THR A 196 -6.99 -5.62 7.43
CA THR A 196 -7.61 -6.21 8.63
C THR A 196 -8.59 -5.26 9.33
N LYS A 197 -8.37 -3.94 9.22
CA LYS A 197 -9.13 -2.91 9.93
C LYS A 197 -10.34 -2.46 9.12
N TYR A 198 -10.46 -1.20 8.78
CA TYR A 198 -11.66 -0.64 8.16
C TYR A 198 -11.94 -1.13 6.74
N LEU A 199 -10.92 -1.55 5.99
CA LEU A 199 -11.14 -2.13 4.65
C LEU A 199 -11.92 -3.44 4.72
N ALA A 200 -11.60 -4.36 5.65
CA ALA A 200 -12.39 -5.57 5.89
C ALA A 200 -13.68 -5.25 6.65
N GLY A 201 -13.60 -4.39 7.67
CA GLY A 201 -14.73 -3.79 8.38
C GLY A 201 -15.52 -4.70 9.34
N HIS A 202 -15.19 -5.99 9.42
CA HIS A 202 -16.02 -6.98 10.14
C HIS A 202 -15.24 -7.81 11.18
N ASN A 203 -13.96 -7.50 11.43
CA ASN A 203 -13.10 -8.23 12.39
C ASN A 203 -12.94 -9.74 12.08
N ASP A 204 -13.07 -10.15 10.84
CA ASP A 204 -13.08 -11.54 10.38
C ASP A 204 -12.02 -11.84 9.32
N VAL A 205 -11.20 -10.84 8.92
CA VAL A 205 -10.16 -10.96 7.91
C VAL A 205 -8.84 -10.42 8.45
N LEU A 206 -7.76 -11.11 8.16
CA LEU A 206 -6.40 -10.64 8.30
C LEU A 206 -5.80 -10.44 6.91
N ALA A 207 -5.48 -9.20 6.55
CA ALA A 207 -4.90 -8.86 5.25
C ALA A 207 -4.11 -7.55 5.30
N GLY A 208 -3.26 -7.35 4.30
CA GLY A 208 -2.57 -6.09 4.05
C GLY A 208 -2.64 -5.70 2.58
N VAL A 209 -2.33 -4.46 2.28
CA VAL A 209 -2.30 -3.93 0.91
C VAL A 209 -1.14 -2.96 0.77
N VAL A 210 -0.46 -3.03 -0.36
CA VAL A 210 0.49 -2.03 -0.85
C VAL A 210 -0.08 -1.44 -2.12
N VAL A 211 -0.07 -0.13 -2.24
CA VAL A 211 -0.64 0.60 -3.38
C VAL A 211 0.39 1.61 -3.89
N THR A 212 0.48 1.78 -5.22
CA THR A 212 1.34 2.78 -5.86
C THR A 212 0.81 3.18 -7.24
N ASN A 213 1.21 4.35 -7.74
CA ASN A 213 1.02 4.76 -9.14
C ASN A 213 2.29 4.56 -9.99
N GLU A 214 3.41 4.20 -9.36
CA GLU A 214 4.68 4.04 -10.07
C GLU A 214 4.87 2.59 -10.53
N ALA A 215 4.88 2.38 -11.85
CA ALA A 215 5.12 1.07 -12.45
C ALA A 215 6.47 0.48 -12.01
N ASP A 216 7.52 1.32 -11.95
CA ASP A 216 8.86 0.90 -11.55
C ASP A 216 8.93 0.40 -10.10
N LEU A 217 8.09 0.93 -9.20
CA LEU A 217 7.97 0.44 -7.82
C LEU A 217 7.15 -0.85 -7.76
N TYR A 218 6.12 -0.96 -8.59
CA TYR A 218 5.28 -2.15 -8.66
C TYR A 218 6.01 -3.38 -9.23
N ASP A 219 6.91 -3.16 -10.20
CA ASP A 219 7.65 -4.23 -10.88
C ASP A 219 8.85 -4.76 -10.06
N LYS A 220 9.28 -4.04 -9.00
CA LYS A 220 10.31 -4.48 -8.04
C LYS A 220 9.77 -5.46 -7.03
#